data_15f07903127e2981ae1dc789b5c0a581
#
_entry.id   15f07903127e2981ae1dc789b5c0a581
#
_cell.length_a   1.000
_cell.length_b   1.000
_cell.length_c   1.000
_cell.angle_alpha   90.00
_cell.angle_beta   90.00
_cell.angle_gamma   90.00
#
_symmetry.space_group_name_H-M   'P 1'
#
loop_
_entity.id
_entity.type
_entity.pdbx_description
1 polymer ?
#
loop_
_entity_poly.entity_id
_entity_poly.type
_entity_poly.pdbx_seq_one_letter_code
_entity_poly.pdbx_strand_id
1 'polypeptide(L)'
;MGKILIVEDDAAIAASLARFLTSEGFAVQTAPGQTEALAALEESEFDLVLLDVGLRDGNGFSVCSAVKQRTKSAVIFLSASGDEFSMVTGLDLGADDYIAKPFRPRELVSRIRSVLRRTG
;
A
#
# COMPACT_ATOMS: atom_id res chain seq x y z
N MET A 1 16.70 -2.63 -4.31
CA MET A 1 15.28 -2.90 -4.46
C MET A 1 14.48 -2.02 -3.52
N GLY A 2 13.19 -1.91 -3.69
CA GLY A 2 12.39 -1.00 -2.92
C GLY A 2 12.06 -1.48 -1.51
N LYS A 3 11.77 -0.53 -0.62
CA LYS A 3 11.26 -0.80 0.71
C LYS A 3 9.76 -0.50 0.72
N ILE A 4 8.96 -1.48 1.13
CA ILE A 4 7.51 -1.42 1.05
C ILE A 4 6.89 -1.48 2.45
N LEU A 5 5.93 -0.59 2.72
CA LEU A 5 5.09 -0.67 3.91
C LEU A 5 3.74 -1.26 3.50
N ILE A 6 3.33 -2.34 4.15
CA ILE A 6 2.01 -2.95 3.94
C ILE A 6 1.10 -2.53 5.08
N VAL A 7 0.02 -1.82 4.77
CA VAL A 7 -0.96 -1.39 5.76
C VAL A 7 -2.21 -2.25 5.58
N GLU A 8 -2.38 -3.23 6.46
CA GLU A 8 -3.43 -4.23 6.37
C GLU A 8 -3.79 -4.72 7.78
N ASP A 9 -5.06 -4.66 8.16
CA ASP A 9 -5.49 -5.06 9.50
C ASP A 9 -5.70 -6.57 9.66
N ASP A 10 -5.78 -7.33 8.57
CA ASP A 10 -5.83 -8.79 8.64
C ASP A 10 -4.39 -9.32 8.72
N ALA A 11 -4.02 -9.84 9.89
CA ALA A 11 -2.65 -10.29 10.14
C ALA A 11 -2.21 -11.42 9.20
N ALA A 12 -3.11 -12.31 8.84
CA ALA A 12 -2.78 -13.42 7.94
C ALA A 12 -2.49 -12.92 6.53
N ILE A 13 -3.30 -11.99 6.04
CA ILE A 13 -3.10 -11.38 4.72
C ILE A 13 -1.79 -10.60 4.71
N ALA A 14 -1.56 -9.79 5.74
CA ALA A 14 -0.33 -8.99 5.83
C ALA A 14 0.90 -9.88 5.83
N ALA A 15 0.89 -10.96 6.62
CA ALA A 15 2.02 -11.88 6.69
C ALA A 15 2.26 -12.60 5.36
N SER A 16 1.20 -13.01 4.68
CA SER A 16 1.31 -13.67 3.38
C SER A 16 1.91 -12.73 2.33
N LEU A 17 1.42 -11.49 2.28
CA LEU A 17 1.96 -10.50 1.36
C LEU A 17 3.42 -10.19 1.68
N ALA A 18 3.76 -10.05 2.96
CA ALA A 18 5.13 -9.76 3.37
C ALA A 18 6.08 -10.86 2.93
N ARG A 19 5.71 -12.12 3.14
CA ARG A 19 6.54 -13.26 2.72
C ARG A 19 6.74 -13.27 1.20
N PHE A 20 5.66 -13.06 0.47
CA PHE A 20 5.73 -13.08 -0.99
C PHE A 20 6.63 -11.96 -1.51
N LEU A 21 6.42 -10.73 -1.05
CA LEU A 21 7.20 -9.59 -1.54
C LEU A 21 8.66 -9.67 -1.10
N THR A 22 8.92 -10.20 0.09
CA THR A 22 10.29 -10.44 0.53
C THR A 22 10.98 -11.44 -0.40
N SER A 23 10.27 -12.48 -0.82
CA SER A 23 10.84 -13.47 -1.74
C SER A 23 11.13 -12.87 -3.12
N GLU A 24 10.47 -11.77 -3.47
CA GLU A 24 10.70 -11.08 -4.75
C GLU A 24 11.79 -10.01 -4.64
N GLY A 25 12.45 -9.89 -3.49
CA GLY A 25 13.58 -9.01 -3.31
C GLY A 25 13.30 -7.67 -2.65
N PHE A 26 12.07 -7.44 -2.17
CA PHE A 26 11.74 -6.20 -1.49
C PHE A 26 12.01 -6.29 0.01
N ALA A 27 12.38 -5.16 0.62
CA ALA A 27 12.37 -5.04 2.06
C ALA A 27 10.93 -4.66 2.48
N VAL A 28 10.38 -5.34 3.47
CA VAL A 28 8.95 -5.19 3.80
C VAL A 28 8.77 -4.95 5.29
N GLN A 29 7.89 -4.02 5.61
CA GLN A 29 7.40 -3.80 6.98
C GLN A 29 5.88 -3.79 6.92
N THR A 30 5.22 -4.26 7.97
CA THR A 30 3.76 -4.26 8.04
C THR A 30 3.27 -3.36 9.15
N ALA A 31 2.06 -2.80 8.97
CA ALA A 31 1.37 -2.02 9.98
C ALA A 31 -0.11 -2.42 9.97
N PRO A 32 -0.70 -2.72 11.13
CA PRO A 32 -2.08 -3.21 11.16
C PRO A 32 -3.15 -2.14 10.99
N GLY A 33 -2.79 -0.87 11.07
CA GLY A 33 -3.76 0.20 10.94
C GLY A 33 -3.13 1.55 10.75
N GLN A 34 -3.96 2.58 10.80
CA GLN A 34 -3.56 3.95 10.54
C GLN A 34 -2.51 4.44 11.53
N THR A 35 -2.70 4.21 12.81
CA THR A 35 -1.79 4.70 13.85
C THR A 35 -0.38 4.16 13.64
N GLU A 36 -0.26 2.85 13.46
CA GLU A 36 1.04 2.20 13.26
C GLU A 36 1.66 2.59 11.93
N ALA A 37 0.83 2.79 10.91
CA ALA A 37 1.32 3.21 9.59
C ALA A 37 1.94 4.60 9.66
N LEU A 38 1.26 5.54 10.32
CA LEU A 38 1.78 6.89 10.45
C LEU A 38 3.07 6.92 11.27
N ALA A 39 3.15 6.11 12.33
CA ALA A 39 4.36 6.00 13.12
C ALA A 39 5.52 5.44 12.30
N ALA A 40 5.27 4.42 11.49
CA ALA A 40 6.29 3.82 10.63
C ALA A 40 6.81 4.85 9.61
N LEU A 41 5.92 5.65 9.04
CA LEU A 41 6.30 6.68 8.07
C LEU A 41 7.15 7.80 8.67
N GLU A 42 7.02 8.05 9.97
CA GLU A 42 7.87 9.02 10.66
C GLU A 42 9.26 8.45 10.96
N GLU A 43 9.36 7.14 11.16
CA GLU A 43 10.62 6.50 11.55
C GLU A 43 11.48 6.07 10.37
N SER A 44 10.87 5.80 9.22
CA SER A 44 11.58 5.24 8.07
C SER A 44 11.03 5.82 6.78
N GLU A 45 11.87 5.78 5.74
CA GLU A 45 11.43 6.12 4.39
C GLU A 45 11.05 4.84 3.65
N PHE A 46 9.94 4.89 2.94
CA PHE A 46 9.46 3.79 2.12
C PHE A 46 9.37 4.25 0.67
N ASP A 47 9.65 3.33 -0.24
CA ASP A 47 9.48 3.62 -1.66
C ASP A 47 8.03 3.50 -2.09
N LEU A 48 7.28 2.62 -1.40
CA LEU A 48 5.89 2.37 -1.75
C LEU A 48 5.11 1.92 -0.52
N VAL A 49 3.84 2.33 -0.46
CA VAL A 49 2.91 1.89 0.57
C VAL A 49 1.78 1.12 -0.13
N LEU A 50 1.61 -0.15 0.26
CA LEU A 50 0.45 -0.94 -0.12
C LEU A 50 -0.60 -0.73 0.96
N LEU A 51 -1.77 -0.27 0.58
CA LEU A 51 -2.71 0.31 1.52
C LEU A 51 -4.11 -0.25 1.32
N ASP A 52 -4.61 -0.99 2.32
CA ASP A 52 -5.99 -1.46 2.30
C ASP A 52 -6.94 -0.28 2.54
N VAL A 53 -8.00 -0.20 1.76
CA VAL A 53 -9.00 0.84 1.91
C VAL A 53 -9.75 0.72 3.25
N GLY A 54 -10.10 -0.50 3.65
CA GLY A 54 -10.93 -0.73 4.83
C GLY A 54 -10.16 -1.07 6.09
N LEU A 55 -9.56 -0.08 6.73
CA LEU A 55 -8.85 -0.28 7.99
C LEU A 55 -9.79 -0.15 9.19
N ARG A 56 -9.50 -0.89 10.26
CA ARG A 56 -10.32 -0.85 11.48
C ARG A 56 -10.18 0.46 12.24
N ASP A 57 -8.96 1.01 12.31
CA ASP A 57 -8.71 2.25 13.01
C ASP A 57 -8.46 3.37 12.01
N GLY A 58 -9.49 4.02 11.58
CA GLY A 58 -9.42 5.03 10.55
C GLY A 58 -9.70 4.44 9.17
N ASN A 59 -9.09 4.98 8.14
CA ASN A 59 -9.28 4.46 6.79
C ASN A 59 -8.05 4.70 5.92
N GLY A 60 -7.99 3.92 4.84
CA GLY A 60 -6.84 3.99 3.94
C GLY A 60 -6.72 5.33 3.22
N PHE A 61 -7.82 6.02 3.00
CA PHE A 61 -7.77 7.32 2.32
C PHE A 61 -7.02 8.36 3.17
N SER A 62 -7.24 8.35 4.49
CA SER A 62 -6.52 9.25 5.41
C SER A 62 -5.02 8.97 5.40
N VAL A 63 -4.64 7.70 5.39
CA VAL A 63 -3.23 7.31 5.31
C VAL A 63 -2.64 7.76 3.98
N CYS A 64 -3.34 7.56 2.87
CA CYS A 64 -2.89 7.99 1.56
C CYS A 64 -2.62 9.49 1.53
N SER A 65 -3.55 10.28 2.06
CA SER A 65 -3.40 11.72 2.13
C SER A 65 -2.14 12.11 2.89
N ALA A 66 -1.92 11.48 4.05
CA ALA A 66 -0.72 11.76 4.86
C ALA A 66 0.56 11.39 4.12
N VAL A 67 0.57 10.23 3.45
CA VAL A 67 1.73 9.78 2.68
C VAL A 67 2.07 10.79 1.59
N LYS A 68 1.08 11.23 0.84
CA LYS A 68 1.30 12.15 -0.29
C LYS A 68 1.68 13.55 0.16
N GLN A 69 1.23 13.99 1.33
CA GLN A 69 1.57 15.30 1.85
C GLN A 69 2.95 15.35 2.51
N ARG A 70 3.37 14.26 3.13
CA ARG A 70 4.56 14.22 3.98
C ARG A 70 5.75 13.48 3.40
N THR A 71 5.53 12.65 2.38
CA THR A 71 6.59 11.80 1.85
C THR A 71 6.57 11.79 0.33
N LYS A 72 7.60 11.15 -0.25
CA LYS A 72 7.67 10.91 -1.68
C LYS A 72 7.30 9.47 -2.05
N SER A 73 6.76 8.72 -1.09
CA SER A 73 6.39 7.33 -1.31
C SER A 73 5.25 7.23 -2.33
N ALA A 74 5.30 6.19 -3.16
CA ALA A 74 4.17 5.84 -4.01
C ALA A 74 3.11 5.14 -3.18
N VAL A 75 1.86 5.15 -3.63
CA VAL A 75 0.75 4.48 -2.95
C VAL A 75 0.00 3.62 -3.95
N ILE A 76 -0.21 2.35 -3.58
CA ILE A 76 -1.11 1.45 -4.30
C ILE A 76 -2.18 0.99 -3.33
N PHE A 77 -3.45 1.23 -3.68
CA PHE A 77 -4.57 0.75 -2.88
C PHE A 77 -4.88 -0.70 -3.20
N LEU A 78 -5.22 -1.46 -2.16
CA LEU A 78 -5.82 -2.79 -2.30
C LEU A 78 -7.25 -2.71 -1.78
N SER A 79 -8.20 -3.21 -2.54
CA SER A 79 -9.61 -3.15 -2.17
C SER A 79 -10.28 -4.50 -2.34
N ALA A 80 -11.21 -4.83 -1.44
CA ALA A 80 -11.95 -6.09 -1.49
C ALA A 80 -12.95 -6.15 -2.63
N SER A 81 -13.28 -5.04 -3.27
CA SER A 81 -14.26 -5.01 -4.35
C SER A 81 -13.85 -4.02 -5.42
N GLY A 82 -14.39 -4.19 -6.61
CA GLY A 82 -14.19 -3.23 -7.70
C GLY A 82 -15.07 -2.00 -7.56
N ASP A 83 -15.19 -1.47 -6.36
CA ASP A 83 -15.99 -0.29 -6.08
C ASP A 83 -15.42 0.93 -6.81
N GLU A 84 -16.12 1.37 -7.84
CA GLU A 84 -15.68 2.50 -8.65
C GLU A 84 -15.54 3.78 -7.83
N PHE A 85 -16.43 3.99 -6.88
CA PHE A 85 -16.36 5.17 -6.02
C PHE A 85 -15.05 5.21 -5.22
N SER A 86 -14.69 4.09 -4.61
CA SER A 86 -13.45 4.00 -3.85
C SER A 86 -12.23 4.14 -4.75
N MET A 87 -12.29 3.57 -5.94
CA MET A 87 -11.18 3.68 -6.90
C MET A 87 -10.96 5.13 -7.31
N VAL A 88 -12.02 5.83 -7.68
CA VAL A 88 -11.93 7.24 -8.09
C VAL A 88 -11.42 8.09 -6.93
N THR A 89 -11.97 7.88 -5.73
CA THR A 89 -11.54 8.63 -4.55
C THR A 89 -10.04 8.43 -4.28
N GLY A 90 -9.58 7.19 -4.32
CA GLY A 90 -8.17 6.88 -4.09
C GLY A 90 -7.26 7.55 -5.11
N LEU A 91 -7.61 7.46 -6.38
CA LEU A 91 -6.80 8.07 -7.43
C LEU A 91 -6.81 9.60 -7.34
N ASP A 92 -7.94 10.18 -6.98
CA ASP A 92 -8.04 11.64 -6.78
C ASP A 92 -7.17 12.13 -5.63
N LEU A 93 -6.93 11.28 -4.62
CA LEU A 93 -6.04 11.61 -3.51
C LEU A 93 -4.57 11.45 -3.86
N GLY A 94 -4.27 11.02 -5.07
CA GLY A 94 -2.90 10.91 -5.55
C GLY A 94 -2.31 9.51 -5.52
N ALA A 95 -3.14 8.47 -5.32
CA ALA A 95 -2.65 7.11 -5.40
C ALA A 95 -2.09 6.82 -6.79
N ASP A 96 -1.05 6.02 -6.84
CA ASP A 96 -0.37 5.71 -8.10
C ASP A 96 -0.99 4.52 -8.82
N ASP A 97 -1.72 3.67 -8.09
CA ASP A 97 -2.48 2.57 -8.68
C ASP A 97 -3.53 2.07 -7.68
N TYR A 98 -4.42 1.22 -8.16
CA TYR A 98 -5.53 0.69 -7.38
C TYR A 98 -5.78 -0.74 -7.85
N ILE A 99 -5.69 -1.71 -6.95
CA ILE A 99 -5.81 -3.12 -7.30
C ILE A 99 -6.98 -3.72 -6.54
N ALA A 100 -7.93 -4.32 -7.27
CA ALA A 100 -9.08 -5.00 -6.67
C ALA A 100 -8.70 -6.42 -6.25
N LYS A 101 -9.19 -6.84 -5.09
CA LYS A 101 -9.08 -8.23 -4.64
C LYS A 101 -10.22 -9.05 -5.23
N PRO A 102 -10.03 -10.30 -5.56
CA PRO A 102 -8.76 -11.03 -5.50
C PRO A 102 -7.82 -10.62 -6.64
N PHE A 103 -6.54 -10.54 -6.34
CA PHE A 103 -5.53 -10.24 -7.34
C PHE A 103 -4.56 -11.42 -7.44
N ARG A 104 -3.85 -11.51 -8.56
CA ARG A 104 -2.82 -12.52 -8.72
C ARG A 104 -1.49 -11.97 -8.22
N PRO A 105 -0.68 -12.79 -7.50
CA PRO A 105 0.61 -12.30 -6.99
C PRO A 105 1.52 -11.72 -8.06
N ARG A 106 1.55 -12.32 -9.24
CA ARG A 106 2.36 -11.81 -10.34
C ARG A 106 1.89 -10.45 -10.84
N GLU A 107 0.59 -10.22 -10.85
CA GLU A 107 0.02 -8.94 -11.22
C GLU A 107 0.43 -7.87 -10.22
N LEU A 108 0.37 -8.19 -8.93
CA LEU A 108 0.76 -7.25 -7.88
C LEU A 108 2.21 -6.81 -8.04
N VAL A 109 3.12 -7.76 -8.20
CA VAL A 109 4.55 -7.44 -8.36
C VAL A 109 4.79 -6.61 -9.61
N SER A 110 4.12 -6.95 -10.71
CA SER A 110 4.26 -6.21 -11.95
C SER A 110 3.83 -4.75 -11.79
N ARG A 111 2.70 -4.52 -11.09
CA ARG A 111 2.21 -3.17 -10.85
C ARG A 111 3.13 -2.40 -9.89
N ILE A 112 3.64 -3.05 -8.86
CA ILE A 112 4.60 -2.43 -7.95
C ILE A 112 5.83 -1.97 -8.71
N ARG A 113 6.41 -2.84 -9.53
CA ARG A 113 7.59 -2.49 -10.31
C ARG A 113 7.32 -1.38 -11.31
N SER A 114 6.15 -1.39 -11.93
CA SER A 114 5.76 -0.34 -12.85
C SER A 114 5.67 1.02 -12.16
N VAL A 115 5.04 1.05 -10.98
CA VAL A 115 4.91 2.29 -10.20
C VAL A 115 6.29 2.78 -9.75
N LEU A 116 7.13 1.89 -9.25
CA LEU A 116 8.47 2.28 -8.81
C LEU A 116 9.33 2.83 -9.94
N ARG A 117 9.19 2.31 -11.15
CA ARG A 117 9.91 2.84 -12.31
C ARG A 117 9.47 4.26 -12.64
N ARG A 118 8.17 4.57 -12.50
CA ARG A 118 7.65 5.90 -12.81
C ARG A 118 8.04 6.93 -11.77
N THR A 119 8.11 6.52 -10.50
CA THR A 119 8.35 7.45 -9.39
C THR A 119 9.81 7.52 -8.96
N GLY A 120 10.59 6.54 -9.39
CA GLY A 120 12.02 6.47 -9.07
C GLY A 120 12.91 7.09 -10.11
#